data_f7cffb41d1116aed081c51ff96be91f9
#
_entry.id   f7cffb41d1116aed081c51ff96be91f9
#
_cell.length_a   1.000
_cell.length_b   1.000
_cell.length_c   1.000
_cell.angle_alpha   90.00
_cell.angle_beta   90.00
_cell.angle_gamma   90.00
#
_symmetry.space_group_name_H-M   'P 1'
#
loop_
_entity.id
_entity.type
_entity.pdbx_description
1 polymer ?
#
loop_
_entity_poly.entity_id
_entity_poly.type
_entity_poly.pdbx_seq_one_letter_code
_entity_poly.pdbx_strand_id
1 'polypeptide(L)'
;MNPMISKEGVSLMLLSQLPRSLHDWSGALSCAPCWQLTNEALLPAANAHDSAWIVLFGKGLEAGHLARLAQQLDALGLEASLYPAGEQAGIPLLLLGTNRFSPELVQALKAQEWDIDLCHLAALPTLSEPGLLVMDMDSTAIRIECIDEIARLAGVGEQVAAVTAAAMQGKLEFADSLRARVALLEGAPVTILDEVAADMPWMPGLPLMVDILKQAGWKVAIASGGFTRFAGELQRALGLDAIFANELAVEGGLLTGKVSGPIVDAAAKAEALQQLASEYGVVASQTVAVGDGANDLKMMGV
;
A
#
# COMPACT_ATOMS: atom_id res chain seq x y z
N MET A 1 -24.32 -15.97 24.32
CA MET A 1 -24.14 -15.62 25.74
C MET A 1 -22.65 -15.43 25.93
N ASN A 2 -22.18 -14.21 26.10
CA ASN A 2 -20.76 -13.94 26.35
C ASN A 2 -20.46 -14.26 27.81
N PRO A 3 -19.47 -15.10 28.11
CA PRO A 3 -18.98 -15.26 29.47
C PRO A 3 -18.11 -14.04 29.82
N MET A 4 -18.73 -13.00 30.35
CA MET A 4 -18.01 -11.96 31.07
C MET A 4 -17.68 -12.48 32.44
N ILE A 5 -16.40 -12.64 32.75
CA ILE A 5 -15.95 -12.97 34.11
C ILE A 5 -15.68 -11.63 34.81
N SER A 6 -16.44 -11.33 35.84
CA SER A 6 -16.16 -10.16 36.67
C SER A 6 -15.32 -10.57 37.88
N LYS A 7 -14.14 -10.00 38.03
CA LYS A 7 -13.43 -9.87 39.28
C LYS A 7 -13.40 -8.39 39.61
N GLU A 8 -13.97 -8.03 40.75
CA GLU A 8 -13.97 -6.67 41.29
C GLU A 8 -14.61 -5.60 40.40
N GLY A 9 -15.71 -5.93 39.68
CA GLY A 9 -16.42 -4.95 38.84
C GLY A 9 -15.80 -4.68 37.45
N VAL A 10 -14.68 -5.34 37.13
CA VAL A 10 -14.03 -5.25 35.79
C VAL A 10 -14.46 -6.44 34.94
N SER A 11 -15.16 -6.18 33.85
CA SER A 11 -15.49 -7.21 32.87
C SER A 11 -14.29 -7.43 31.98
N LEU A 12 -13.69 -8.62 32.00
CA LEU A 12 -12.62 -9.02 31.08
C LEU A 12 -13.14 -10.01 30.05
N MET A 13 -12.51 -10.03 28.87
CA MET A 13 -12.83 -10.96 27.80
C MET A 13 -11.59 -11.80 27.47
N LEU A 14 -11.65 -13.11 27.69
CA LEU A 14 -10.55 -14.00 27.36
C LEU A 14 -10.39 -14.13 25.85
N LEU A 15 -9.16 -14.06 25.34
CA LEU A 15 -8.88 -14.19 23.90
C LEU A 15 -9.36 -15.55 23.35
N SER A 16 -9.27 -16.60 24.13
CA SER A 16 -9.76 -17.95 23.79
C SER A 16 -11.28 -18.07 23.66
N GLN A 17 -12.02 -17.07 24.14
CA GLN A 17 -13.49 -17.02 24.13
C GLN A 17 -14.04 -16.03 23.09
N LEU A 18 -13.15 -15.31 22.41
CA LEU A 18 -13.56 -14.43 21.31
C LEU A 18 -14.20 -15.26 20.19
N PRO A 19 -15.29 -14.77 19.59
CA PRO A 19 -15.84 -15.36 18.38
C PRO A 19 -14.75 -15.43 17.28
N ARG A 20 -14.78 -16.46 16.43
CA ARG A 20 -13.83 -16.55 15.33
C ARG A 20 -13.97 -15.37 14.36
N SER A 21 -15.21 -15.00 14.03
CA SER A 21 -15.48 -13.91 13.09
C SER A 21 -15.43 -12.55 13.77
N LEU A 22 -14.66 -11.61 13.21
CA LEU A 22 -14.62 -10.22 13.68
C LEU A 22 -15.98 -9.51 13.57
N HIS A 23 -16.83 -9.91 12.65
CA HIS A 23 -18.19 -9.36 12.53
C HIS A 23 -18.96 -9.48 13.86
N ASP A 24 -18.71 -10.56 14.61
CA ASP A 24 -19.35 -10.80 15.90
C ASP A 24 -18.71 -10.01 17.06
N TRP A 25 -17.56 -9.35 16.83
CA TRP A 25 -16.85 -8.59 17.86
C TRP A 25 -17.41 -7.18 18.06
N SER A 26 -18.01 -6.60 17.03
CA SER A 26 -18.46 -5.20 17.09
C SER A 26 -19.40 -4.93 18.26
N GLY A 27 -20.33 -5.84 18.54
CA GLY A 27 -21.21 -5.75 19.69
C GLY A 27 -20.53 -5.96 21.03
N ALA A 28 -19.55 -6.88 21.09
CA ALA A 28 -18.84 -7.23 22.32
C ALA A 28 -17.83 -6.15 22.74
N LEU A 29 -17.17 -5.51 21.78
CA LEU A 29 -16.16 -4.47 22.01
C LEU A 29 -16.73 -3.06 22.14
N SER A 30 -18.00 -2.85 21.84
CA SER A 30 -18.63 -1.52 21.89
C SER A 30 -18.85 -0.94 23.27
N CYS A 31 -18.69 -1.73 24.35
CA CYS A 31 -18.91 -1.29 25.72
C CYS A 31 -17.74 -0.49 26.33
N ALA A 32 -16.61 -0.39 25.63
CA ALA A 32 -15.46 0.42 26.06
C ALA A 32 -14.85 1.16 24.86
N PRO A 33 -14.26 2.35 25.04
CA PRO A 33 -13.61 3.10 23.97
C PRO A 33 -12.36 2.38 23.43
N CYS A 34 -11.66 1.64 24.27
CA CYS A 34 -10.57 0.74 23.90
C CYS A 34 -10.42 -0.39 24.91
N TRP A 35 -9.58 -1.38 24.58
CA TRP A 35 -9.34 -2.56 25.39
C TRP A 35 -7.84 -2.81 25.52
N GLN A 36 -7.31 -2.85 26.73
CA GLN A 36 -5.93 -3.24 26.93
C GLN A 36 -5.75 -4.72 26.59
N LEU A 37 -4.83 -4.99 25.69
CA LEU A 37 -4.49 -6.34 25.24
C LEU A 37 -3.44 -6.95 26.17
N THR A 38 -3.73 -8.13 26.69
CA THR A 38 -2.78 -8.97 27.41
C THR A 38 -2.61 -10.31 26.67
N ASN A 39 -1.68 -11.14 27.09
CA ASN A 39 -1.49 -12.48 26.52
C ASN A 39 -2.74 -13.37 26.52
N GLU A 40 -3.65 -13.14 27.46
CA GLU A 40 -4.79 -14.04 27.67
C GLU A 40 -6.14 -13.35 27.51
N ALA A 41 -6.19 -12.01 27.62
CA ALA A 41 -7.45 -11.30 27.74
C ALA A 41 -7.44 -9.88 27.20
N LEU A 42 -8.64 -9.35 26.98
CA LEU A 42 -8.94 -7.94 26.76
C LEU A 42 -9.54 -7.36 28.03
N LEU A 43 -8.98 -6.28 28.54
CA LEU A 43 -9.46 -5.53 29.69
C LEU A 43 -10.02 -4.18 29.23
N PRO A 44 -11.28 -3.80 29.58
CA PRO A 44 -11.82 -2.50 29.20
C PRO A 44 -10.92 -1.38 29.72
N ALA A 45 -10.61 -0.40 28.89
CA ALA A 45 -9.83 0.76 29.26
C ALA A 45 -10.57 2.05 28.86
N ALA A 46 -10.44 3.09 29.66
CA ALA A 46 -11.06 4.38 29.41
C ALA A 46 -10.19 5.24 28.48
N ASN A 47 -8.86 5.09 28.57
CA ASN A 47 -7.87 5.84 27.81
C ASN A 47 -6.73 4.90 27.41
N ALA A 48 -6.11 5.18 26.29
CA ALA A 48 -4.88 4.57 25.84
C ALA A 48 -3.81 5.65 25.65
N HIS A 49 -2.55 5.30 25.91
CA HIS A 49 -1.38 6.18 25.70
C HIS A 49 -0.59 5.63 24.51
N ASP A 50 -1.17 5.76 23.31
CA ASP A 50 -0.61 5.17 22.12
C ASP A 50 0.39 6.11 21.47
N SER A 51 1.58 5.60 21.19
CA SER A 51 2.66 6.33 20.50
C SER A 51 3.01 5.69 19.17
N ALA A 52 2.44 4.52 18.87
CA ALA A 52 2.56 3.84 17.60
C ALA A 52 1.35 2.93 17.37
N TRP A 53 1.23 2.37 16.16
CA TRP A 53 0.02 1.71 15.73
C TRP A 53 0.30 0.37 15.04
N ILE A 54 -0.54 -0.62 15.30
CA ILE A 54 -0.58 -1.87 14.55
C ILE A 54 -1.92 -1.96 13.85
N VAL A 55 -1.87 -2.24 12.55
CA VAL A 55 -3.06 -2.48 11.74
C VAL A 55 -3.03 -3.92 11.24
N LEU A 56 -4.11 -4.66 11.47
CA LEU A 56 -4.34 -6.00 10.92
C LEU A 56 -5.57 -5.94 10.03
N PHE A 57 -5.48 -6.47 8.83
CA PHE A 57 -6.62 -6.53 7.92
C PHE A 57 -6.53 -7.73 6.97
N GLY A 58 -7.68 -8.20 6.55
CA GLY A 58 -7.77 -9.32 5.61
C GLY A 58 -9.02 -10.15 5.82
N LYS A 59 -9.48 -10.81 4.77
CA LYS A 59 -10.70 -11.64 4.82
C LYS A 59 -10.57 -12.83 5.79
N GLY A 60 -9.35 -13.29 6.06
CA GLY A 60 -9.05 -14.37 7.00
C GLY A 60 -8.84 -13.91 8.43
N LEU A 61 -8.99 -12.61 8.75
CA LEU A 61 -8.70 -12.08 10.08
C LEU A 61 -9.64 -12.69 11.13
N GLU A 62 -9.04 -13.32 12.16
CA GLU A 62 -9.75 -14.00 13.25
C GLU A 62 -9.04 -13.84 14.60
N ALA A 63 -9.66 -14.31 15.68
CA ALA A 63 -9.14 -14.22 17.05
C ALA A 63 -7.74 -14.82 17.23
N GLY A 64 -7.41 -15.86 16.47
CA GLY A 64 -6.09 -16.50 16.50
C GLY A 64 -4.95 -15.55 16.12
N HIS A 65 -5.18 -14.63 15.20
CA HIS A 65 -4.19 -13.62 14.83
C HIS A 65 -3.91 -12.64 15.96
N LEU A 66 -4.95 -12.19 16.66
CA LEU A 66 -4.79 -11.33 17.83
C LEU A 66 -4.03 -12.04 18.95
N ALA A 67 -4.32 -13.32 19.22
CA ALA A 67 -3.62 -14.10 20.22
C ALA A 67 -2.13 -14.29 19.88
N ARG A 68 -1.80 -14.57 18.62
CA ARG A 68 -0.40 -14.64 18.16
C ARG A 68 0.32 -13.30 18.34
N LEU A 69 -0.33 -12.20 17.97
CA LEU A 69 0.22 -10.85 18.14
C LEU A 69 0.44 -10.53 19.62
N ALA A 70 -0.53 -10.85 20.50
CA ALA A 70 -0.41 -10.62 21.93
C ALA A 70 0.84 -11.30 22.54
N GLN A 71 1.16 -12.51 22.10
CA GLN A 71 2.38 -13.21 22.53
C GLN A 71 3.66 -12.49 22.11
N GLN A 72 3.70 -11.92 20.87
CA GLN A 72 4.86 -11.16 20.41
C GLN A 72 5.02 -9.85 21.19
N LEU A 73 3.92 -9.15 21.45
CA LEU A 73 3.91 -7.91 22.23
C LEU A 73 4.43 -8.16 23.65
N ASP A 74 3.94 -9.20 24.32
CA ASP A 74 4.36 -9.57 25.65
C ASP A 74 5.86 -9.94 25.71
N ALA A 75 6.33 -10.74 24.77
CA ALA A 75 7.74 -11.13 24.66
C ALA A 75 8.68 -9.93 24.51
N LEU A 76 8.20 -8.82 23.95
CA LEU A 76 8.94 -7.57 23.75
C LEU A 76 8.65 -6.50 24.82
N GLY A 77 7.80 -6.81 25.80
CA GLY A 77 7.38 -5.87 26.83
C GLY A 77 6.64 -4.65 26.25
N LEU A 78 5.84 -4.86 25.20
CA LEU A 78 5.01 -3.85 24.58
C LEU A 78 3.60 -3.91 25.15
N GLU A 79 3.10 -2.76 25.58
CA GLU A 79 1.69 -2.60 25.94
C GLU A 79 0.91 -2.22 24.70
N ALA A 80 -0.29 -2.79 24.53
CA ALA A 80 -1.16 -2.48 23.41
C ALA A 80 -2.62 -2.30 23.84
N SER A 81 -3.28 -1.38 23.17
CA SER A 81 -4.71 -1.09 23.32
C SER A 81 -5.42 -1.44 22.02
N LEU A 82 -6.36 -2.37 22.07
CA LEU A 82 -7.22 -2.71 20.94
C LEU A 82 -8.39 -1.72 20.89
N TYR A 83 -8.60 -1.13 19.72
CA TYR A 83 -9.76 -0.32 19.42
C TYR A 83 -10.92 -1.17 18.88
N PRO A 84 -12.17 -0.68 18.93
CA PRO A 84 -13.30 -1.42 18.41
C PRO A 84 -13.05 -1.89 16.97
N ALA A 85 -13.32 -3.18 16.74
CA ALA A 85 -13.17 -3.79 15.43
C ALA A 85 -14.02 -3.08 14.38
N GLY A 86 -13.49 -2.97 13.17
CA GLY A 86 -14.14 -2.35 12.02
C GLY A 86 -14.11 -3.25 10.80
N GLU A 87 -14.84 -2.81 9.78
CA GLU A 87 -14.83 -3.40 8.46
C GLU A 87 -14.81 -2.28 7.43
N GLN A 88 -13.92 -2.38 6.44
CA GLN A 88 -13.82 -1.45 5.32
C GLN A 88 -14.00 -2.21 4.01
N ALA A 89 -15.02 -1.86 3.25
CA ALA A 89 -15.35 -2.52 1.97
C ALA A 89 -15.45 -4.06 2.03
N GLY A 90 -15.99 -4.60 3.12
CA GLY A 90 -16.10 -6.04 3.33
C GLY A 90 -14.81 -6.72 3.80
N ILE A 91 -13.79 -5.94 4.18
CA ILE A 91 -12.53 -6.46 4.72
C ILE A 91 -12.46 -6.16 6.21
N PRO A 92 -12.38 -7.18 7.07
CA PRO A 92 -12.19 -7.00 8.51
C PRO A 92 -10.90 -6.27 8.82
N LEU A 93 -10.95 -5.35 9.79
CA LEU A 93 -9.86 -4.51 10.24
C LEU A 93 -9.78 -4.48 11.76
N LEU A 94 -8.58 -4.66 12.31
CA LEU A 94 -8.26 -4.36 13.71
C LEU A 94 -7.19 -3.29 13.79
N LEU A 95 -7.40 -2.33 14.68
CA LEU A 95 -6.46 -1.27 15.02
C LEU A 95 -6.03 -1.43 16.46
N LEU A 96 -4.71 -1.48 16.69
CA LEU A 96 -4.13 -1.45 18.02
C LEU A 96 -3.16 -0.27 18.15
N GLY A 97 -3.29 0.48 19.24
CA GLY A 97 -2.25 1.41 19.64
C GLY A 97 -1.22 0.72 20.52
N THR A 98 0.05 1.10 20.42
CA THR A 98 1.13 0.61 21.27
C THR A 98 1.85 1.75 21.96
N ASN A 99 2.41 1.48 23.14
CA ASN A 99 3.13 2.47 23.95
C ASN A 99 4.41 3.01 23.30
N ARG A 100 4.96 2.33 22.29
CA ARG A 100 6.09 2.77 21.47
C ARG A 100 6.17 2.04 20.13
N PHE A 101 6.80 2.65 19.16
CA PHE A 101 7.24 1.95 17.95
C PHE A 101 8.41 1.00 18.27
N SER A 102 8.41 -0.22 17.73
CA SER A 102 9.45 -1.22 17.95
C SER A 102 9.91 -1.84 16.63
N PRO A 103 11.16 -1.55 16.19
CA PRO A 103 11.76 -2.25 15.07
C PRO A 103 11.86 -3.76 15.28
N GLU A 104 12.07 -4.20 16.53
CA GLU A 104 12.13 -5.61 16.92
C GLU A 104 10.79 -6.32 16.65
N LEU A 105 9.68 -5.64 16.95
CA LEU A 105 8.34 -6.15 16.60
C LEU A 105 8.18 -6.27 15.08
N VAL A 106 8.59 -5.27 14.31
CA VAL A 106 8.54 -5.35 12.83
C VAL A 106 9.30 -6.56 12.32
N GLN A 107 10.49 -6.84 12.87
CA GLN A 107 11.28 -8.01 12.49
C GLN A 107 10.60 -9.33 12.90
N ALA A 108 10.05 -9.39 14.13
CA ALA A 108 9.34 -10.56 14.62
C ALA A 108 8.09 -10.88 13.78
N LEU A 109 7.35 -9.85 13.37
CA LEU A 109 6.19 -9.99 12.50
C LEU A 109 6.57 -10.48 11.10
N LYS A 110 7.63 -9.93 10.50
CA LYS A 110 8.16 -10.35 9.19
C LYS A 110 8.74 -11.76 9.20
N ALA A 111 9.23 -12.25 10.33
CA ALA A 111 9.80 -13.59 10.46
C ALA A 111 8.72 -14.71 10.50
N GLN A 112 7.45 -14.37 10.58
CA GLN A 112 6.34 -15.31 10.64
C GLN A 112 5.50 -15.26 9.38
N GLU A 113 4.93 -16.40 9.00
CA GLU A 113 3.91 -16.45 7.96
C GLU A 113 2.55 -16.01 8.53
N TRP A 114 1.95 -15.03 7.89
CA TRP A 114 0.61 -14.53 8.16
C TRP A 114 -0.24 -14.69 6.89
N ASP A 115 -1.46 -15.13 7.05
CA ASP A 115 -2.47 -15.23 5.99
C ASP A 115 -3.38 -13.98 5.95
N ILE A 116 -2.95 -12.93 6.62
CA ILE A 116 -3.53 -11.58 6.66
C ILE A 116 -2.43 -10.54 6.46
N ASP A 117 -2.82 -9.35 6.09
CA ASP A 117 -1.93 -8.20 6.06
C ASP A 117 -1.82 -7.56 7.45
N LEU A 118 -0.61 -7.16 7.80
CA LEU A 118 -0.35 -6.45 9.06
C LEU A 118 0.85 -5.52 8.93
N CYS A 119 0.79 -4.41 9.67
CA CYS A 119 1.90 -3.46 9.75
C CYS A 119 2.00 -2.84 11.13
N HIS A 120 3.20 -2.41 11.51
CA HIS A 120 3.47 -1.60 12.70
C HIS A 120 4.01 -0.25 12.26
N LEU A 121 3.29 0.82 12.59
CA LEU A 121 3.51 2.18 12.12
C LEU A 121 3.85 3.11 13.30
N ALA A 122 4.81 4.00 13.12
CA ALA A 122 5.14 5.03 14.11
C ALA A 122 4.04 6.10 14.24
N ALA A 123 3.26 6.33 13.17
CA ALA A 123 2.12 7.23 13.16
C ALA A 123 1.07 6.72 12.17
N LEU A 124 -0.20 7.08 12.39
CA LEU A 124 -1.27 6.91 11.41
C LEU A 124 -1.55 8.25 10.74
N PRO A 125 -1.52 8.31 9.42
CA PRO A 125 -2.02 9.47 8.71
C PRO A 125 -3.53 9.64 8.94
N THR A 126 -4.00 10.88 8.95
CA THR A 126 -5.41 11.21 9.18
C THR A 126 -6.00 11.97 8.01
N LEU A 127 -7.28 11.73 7.71
CA LEU A 127 -8.02 12.49 6.70
C LEU A 127 -8.43 13.90 7.17
N SER A 128 -8.28 14.20 8.47
CA SER A 128 -8.59 15.54 9.02
C SER A 128 -7.49 16.58 8.77
N GLU A 129 -6.33 16.14 8.30
CA GLU A 129 -5.20 17.00 7.98
C GLU A 129 -4.78 16.81 6.51
N PRO A 130 -4.21 17.84 5.86
CA PRO A 130 -3.65 17.69 4.52
C PRO A 130 -2.58 16.60 4.48
N GLY A 131 -2.61 15.78 3.45
CA GLY A 131 -1.68 14.69 3.26
C GLY A 131 -1.26 14.51 1.81
N LEU A 132 -0.36 13.57 1.58
CA LEU A 132 0.14 13.21 0.25
C LEU A 132 0.09 11.70 0.08
N LEU A 133 -0.54 11.24 -1.00
CA LEU A 133 -0.42 9.88 -1.50
C LEU A 133 0.41 9.88 -2.78
N VAL A 134 1.48 9.10 -2.81
CA VAL A 134 2.21 8.77 -4.04
C VAL A 134 2.12 7.27 -4.28
N MET A 135 1.65 6.88 -5.46
CA MET A 135 1.47 5.47 -5.81
C MET A 135 2.22 5.13 -7.11
N ASP A 136 2.64 3.89 -7.24
CA ASP A 136 3.03 3.33 -8.53
C ASP A 136 1.79 3.22 -9.44
N MET A 137 2.03 2.96 -10.71
CA MET A 137 0.98 2.82 -11.72
C MET A 137 0.71 1.37 -12.06
N ASP A 138 1.66 0.71 -12.72
CA ASP A 138 1.51 -0.66 -13.20
C ASP A 138 1.34 -1.62 -12.01
N SER A 139 0.43 -2.56 -12.10
CA SER A 139 0.05 -3.51 -11.03
C SER A 139 -0.38 -2.87 -9.68
N THR A 140 -0.42 -1.54 -9.58
CA THR A 140 -0.82 -0.77 -8.37
C THR A 140 -2.07 0.09 -8.62
N ALA A 141 -2.00 1.13 -9.45
CA ALA A 141 -3.17 1.93 -9.83
C ALA A 141 -3.98 1.26 -10.95
N ILE A 142 -3.32 0.49 -11.79
CA ILE A 142 -3.91 -0.33 -12.85
C ILE A 142 -3.51 -1.79 -12.69
N ARG A 143 -4.28 -2.70 -13.33
CA ARG A 143 -4.14 -4.15 -13.17
C ARG A 143 -3.28 -4.82 -14.24
N ILE A 144 -2.49 -4.05 -14.97
CA ILE A 144 -1.63 -4.51 -16.07
C ILE A 144 -0.23 -3.91 -15.95
N GLU A 145 0.71 -4.54 -16.67
CA GLU A 145 2.01 -3.98 -17.01
C GLU A 145 1.91 -3.36 -18.40
N CYS A 146 1.94 -2.03 -18.50
CA CYS A 146 1.74 -1.33 -19.77
C CYS A 146 2.74 -1.76 -20.84
N ILE A 147 4.00 -1.99 -20.46
CA ILE A 147 5.03 -2.40 -21.43
C ILE A 147 4.75 -3.77 -22.06
N ASP A 148 4.16 -4.69 -21.28
CA ASP A 148 3.83 -6.03 -21.75
C ASP A 148 2.65 -5.98 -22.74
N GLU A 149 1.64 -5.14 -22.46
CA GLU A 149 0.52 -4.94 -23.39
C GLU A 149 0.95 -4.26 -24.69
N ILE A 150 1.82 -3.24 -24.61
CA ILE A 150 2.42 -2.62 -25.79
C ILE A 150 3.19 -3.67 -26.61
N ALA A 151 4.02 -4.49 -25.96
CA ALA A 151 4.82 -5.52 -26.60
C ALA A 151 3.96 -6.60 -27.25
N ARG A 152 2.85 -6.98 -26.62
CA ARG A 152 1.87 -7.92 -27.19
C ARG A 152 1.27 -7.39 -28.48
N LEU A 153 0.83 -6.12 -28.49
CA LEU A 153 0.27 -5.48 -29.68
C LEU A 153 1.32 -5.24 -30.77
N ALA A 154 2.57 -4.96 -30.40
CA ALA A 154 3.69 -4.83 -31.34
C ALA A 154 4.21 -6.18 -31.85
N GLY A 155 3.74 -7.32 -31.36
CA GLY A 155 4.18 -8.66 -31.77
C GLY A 155 5.55 -9.07 -31.24
N VAL A 156 6.03 -8.44 -30.15
CA VAL A 156 7.36 -8.69 -29.53
C VAL A 156 7.25 -9.15 -28.07
N GLY A 157 6.07 -9.60 -27.64
CA GLY A 157 5.77 -9.95 -26.24
C GLY A 157 6.73 -11.01 -25.66
N GLU A 158 7.07 -12.07 -26.41
CA GLU A 158 8.00 -13.10 -25.95
C GLU A 158 9.41 -12.57 -25.67
N GLN A 159 9.90 -11.66 -26.55
CA GLN A 159 11.22 -11.05 -26.40
C GLN A 159 11.26 -10.13 -25.16
N VAL A 160 10.20 -9.32 -24.95
CA VAL A 160 10.09 -8.44 -23.79
C VAL A 160 9.98 -9.27 -22.50
N ALA A 161 9.18 -10.32 -22.47
CA ALA A 161 9.07 -11.23 -21.33
C ALA A 161 10.42 -11.89 -20.97
N ALA A 162 11.23 -12.25 -21.96
CA ALA A 162 12.56 -12.81 -21.72
C ALA A 162 13.52 -11.81 -21.03
N VAL A 163 13.48 -10.53 -21.43
CA VAL A 163 14.25 -9.45 -20.77
C VAL A 163 13.76 -9.21 -19.34
N THR A 164 12.44 -9.18 -19.13
CA THR A 164 11.82 -9.04 -17.80
C THR A 164 12.27 -10.18 -16.89
N ALA A 165 12.22 -11.43 -17.36
CA ALA A 165 12.67 -12.59 -16.59
C ALA A 165 14.16 -12.52 -16.20
N ALA A 166 15.01 -12.00 -17.09
CA ALA A 166 16.43 -11.81 -16.78
C ALA A 166 16.65 -10.72 -15.71
N ALA A 167 15.89 -9.64 -15.75
CA ALA A 167 15.93 -8.58 -14.74
C ALA A 167 15.44 -9.09 -13.36
N MET A 168 14.34 -9.84 -13.32
CA MET A 168 13.84 -10.46 -12.08
C MET A 168 14.84 -11.44 -11.43
N GLN A 169 15.73 -12.04 -12.22
CA GLN A 169 16.83 -12.86 -11.74
C GLN A 169 18.06 -12.04 -11.28
N GLY A 170 17.97 -10.71 -11.26
CA GLY A 170 19.06 -9.81 -10.87
C GLY A 170 20.22 -9.73 -11.89
N LYS A 171 19.99 -10.13 -13.15
CA LYS A 171 21.00 -10.09 -14.21
C LYS A 171 21.12 -8.72 -14.89
N LEU A 172 20.11 -7.87 -14.73
CA LEU A 172 20.03 -6.53 -15.30
C LEU A 172 19.54 -5.54 -14.25
N GLU A 173 20.14 -4.37 -14.24
CA GLU A 173 19.61 -3.22 -13.49
C GLU A 173 18.31 -2.72 -14.14
N PHE A 174 17.44 -2.07 -13.33
CA PHE A 174 16.13 -1.61 -13.80
C PHE A 174 16.23 -0.76 -15.08
N ALA A 175 17.13 0.24 -15.09
CA ALA A 175 17.27 1.16 -16.20
C ALA A 175 17.71 0.45 -17.50
N ASP A 176 18.60 -0.55 -17.39
CA ASP A 176 19.10 -1.31 -18.55
C ASP A 176 18.02 -2.27 -19.06
N SER A 177 17.28 -2.89 -18.15
CA SER A 177 16.11 -3.71 -18.48
C SER A 177 15.04 -2.89 -19.20
N LEU A 178 14.70 -1.68 -18.70
CA LEU A 178 13.73 -0.81 -19.34
C LEU A 178 14.19 -0.42 -20.75
N ARG A 179 15.44 0.01 -20.92
CA ARG A 179 16.00 0.36 -22.25
C ARG A 179 15.95 -0.82 -23.20
N ALA A 180 16.33 -2.02 -22.74
CA ALA A 180 16.32 -3.22 -23.58
C ALA A 180 14.90 -3.61 -24.02
N ARG A 181 13.90 -3.50 -23.12
CA ARG A 181 12.49 -3.77 -23.44
C ARG A 181 11.93 -2.73 -24.40
N VAL A 182 12.22 -1.44 -24.17
CA VAL A 182 11.77 -0.36 -25.03
C VAL A 182 12.41 -0.43 -26.42
N ALA A 183 13.67 -0.83 -26.53
CA ALA A 183 14.35 -1.01 -27.83
C ALA A 183 13.65 -2.05 -28.74
N LEU A 184 13.01 -3.06 -28.15
CA LEU A 184 12.23 -4.06 -28.90
C LEU A 184 10.94 -3.47 -29.51
N LEU A 185 10.49 -2.31 -29.06
CA LEU A 185 9.30 -1.63 -29.57
C LEU A 185 9.61 -0.71 -30.78
N GLU A 186 10.87 -0.63 -31.23
CA GLU A 186 11.27 0.22 -32.36
C GLU A 186 10.44 -0.08 -33.59
N GLY A 187 9.93 0.97 -34.24
CA GLY A 187 9.12 0.87 -35.47
C GLY A 187 7.63 0.55 -35.21
N ALA A 188 7.21 0.27 -33.99
CA ALA A 188 5.80 0.07 -33.68
C ALA A 188 5.03 1.41 -33.83
N PRO A 189 3.80 1.40 -34.36
CA PRO A 189 3.01 2.61 -34.53
C PRO A 189 2.58 3.16 -33.16
N VAL A 190 2.66 4.48 -32.97
CA VAL A 190 2.29 5.13 -31.70
C VAL A 190 0.83 4.89 -31.31
N THR A 191 -0.05 4.57 -32.26
CA THR A 191 -1.47 4.28 -32.02
C THR A 191 -1.71 3.10 -31.10
N ILE A 192 -0.74 2.16 -30.98
CA ILE A 192 -0.87 1.05 -30.02
C ILE A 192 -0.92 1.55 -28.57
N LEU A 193 -0.31 2.70 -28.26
CA LEU A 193 -0.40 3.30 -26.94
C LEU A 193 -1.82 3.76 -26.63
N ASP A 194 -2.55 4.24 -27.64
CA ASP A 194 -3.94 4.66 -27.51
C ASP A 194 -4.87 3.46 -27.30
N GLU A 195 -4.57 2.34 -27.97
CA GLU A 195 -5.31 1.09 -27.80
C GLU A 195 -5.16 0.55 -26.37
N VAL A 196 -3.93 0.49 -25.83
CA VAL A 196 -3.68 0.08 -24.45
C VAL A 196 -4.35 1.04 -23.47
N ALA A 197 -4.27 2.35 -23.69
CA ALA A 197 -4.86 3.35 -22.81
C ALA A 197 -6.40 3.26 -22.75
N ALA A 198 -7.05 2.93 -23.87
CA ALA A 198 -8.51 2.81 -23.95
C ALA A 198 -9.07 1.65 -23.13
N ASP A 199 -8.34 0.54 -23.03
CA ASP A 199 -8.74 -0.67 -22.32
C ASP A 199 -8.02 -0.84 -20.98
N MET A 200 -7.34 0.19 -20.48
CA MET A 200 -6.56 0.14 -19.25
C MET A 200 -7.44 -0.15 -18.02
N PRO A 201 -7.35 -1.34 -17.41
CA PRO A 201 -8.20 -1.73 -16.30
C PRO A 201 -7.69 -1.13 -14.99
N TRP A 202 -8.45 -0.22 -14.41
CA TRP A 202 -8.10 0.40 -13.14
C TRP A 202 -8.25 -0.59 -11.98
N MET A 203 -7.43 -0.38 -10.95
CA MET A 203 -7.57 -1.14 -9.70
C MET A 203 -8.95 -0.86 -9.07
N PRO A 204 -9.67 -1.90 -8.63
CA PRO A 204 -10.96 -1.73 -7.97
C PRO A 204 -10.87 -0.78 -6.78
N GLY A 205 -11.76 0.21 -6.72
CA GLY A 205 -11.79 1.21 -5.66
C GLY A 205 -10.88 2.43 -5.86
N LEU A 206 -9.97 2.42 -6.85
CA LEU A 206 -9.06 3.54 -7.12
C LEU A 206 -9.79 4.89 -7.28
N PRO A 207 -10.85 5.04 -8.10
CA PRO A 207 -11.52 6.32 -8.24
C PRO A 207 -12.14 6.82 -6.93
N LEU A 208 -12.75 5.91 -6.17
CA LEU A 208 -13.37 6.24 -4.88
C LEU A 208 -12.32 6.68 -3.85
N MET A 209 -11.19 5.97 -3.78
CA MET A 209 -10.09 6.31 -2.89
C MET A 209 -9.54 7.71 -3.22
N VAL A 210 -9.27 7.98 -4.49
CA VAL A 210 -8.76 9.30 -4.93
C VAL A 210 -9.76 10.40 -4.61
N ASP A 211 -11.05 10.18 -4.87
CA ASP A 211 -12.11 11.17 -4.57
C ASP A 211 -12.18 11.48 -3.07
N ILE A 212 -12.18 10.47 -2.20
CA ILE A 212 -12.17 10.65 -0.73
C ILE A 212 -10.94 11.43 -0.28
N LEU A 213 -9.75 11.09 -0.76
CA LEU A 213 -8.51 11.77 -0.40
C LEU A 213 -8.53 13.24 -0.85
N LYS A 214 -8.97 13.52 -2.08
CA LYS A 214 -9.05 14.89 -2.59
C LYS A 214 -10.11 15.72 -1.85
N GLN A 215 -11.25 15.16 -1.48
CA GLN A 215 -12.24 15.82 -0.64
C GLN A 215 -11.70 16.15 0.75
N ALA A 216 -10.80 15.32 1.29
CA ALA A 216 -10.07 15.55 2.54
C ALA A 216 -8.90 16.55 2.40
N GLY A 217 -8.67 17.11 1.21
CA GLY A 217 -7.59 18.06 0.97
C GLY A 217 -6.22 17.42 0.74
N TRP A 218 -6.17 16.10 0.54
CA TRP A 218 -4.94 15.38 0.21
C TRP A 218 -4.51 15.64 -1.23
N LYS A 219 -3.19 15.59 -1.44
CA LYS A 219 -2.55 15.54 -2.75
C LYS A 219 -2.34 14.09 -3.16
N VAL A 220 -2.59 13.79 -4.44
CA VAL A 220 -2.47 12.43 -4.98
C VAL A 220 -1.64 12.47 -6.25
N ALA A 221 -0.59 11.65 -6.30
CA ALA A 221 0.34 11.61 -7.41
C ALA A 221 0.70 10.17 -7.81
N ILE A 222 1.22 10.01 -9.03
CA ILE A 222 1.83 8.78 -9.54
C ILE A 222 3.33 9.00 -9.71
N ALA A 223 4.14 8.01 -9.26
CA ALA A 223 5.56 7.90 -9.55
C ALA A 223 5.86 6.47 -10.04
N SER A 224 6.05 6.31 -11.36
CA SER A 224 6.07 5.01 -12.02
C SER A 224 7.25 4.81 -12.96
N GLY A 225 7.76 3.57 -13.00
CA GLY A 225 8.66 3.09 -14.04
C GLY A 225 7.99 2.89 -15.40
N GLY A 226 6.65 3.02 -15.47
CA GLY A 226 5.87 2.99 -16.70
C GLY A 226 5.96 4.29 -17.50
N PHE A 227 4.93 4.60 -18.31
CA PHE A 227 5.03 5.66 -19.31
C PHE A 227 4.03 6.79 -19.11
N THR A 228 4.47 8.02 -19.45
CA THR A 228 3.70 9.26 -19.31
C THR A 228 2.37 9.23 -20.06
N ARG A 229 2.27 8.47 -21.18
CA ARG A 229 1.02 8.33 -21.94
C ARG A 229 -0.12 7.79 -21.07
N PHE A 230 0.18 6.78 -20.22
CA PHE A 230 -0.80 6.13 -19.35
C PHE A 230 -1.00 6.88 -18.04
N ALA A 231 0.10 7.33 -17.42
CA ALA A 231 0.02 8.15 -16.20
C ALA A 231 -0.76 9.45 -16.45
N GLY A 232 -0.60 10.07 -17.64
CA GLY A 232 -1.35 11.26 -18.06
C GLY A 232 -2.84 10.97 -18.27
N GLU A 233 -3.21 9.75 -18.69
CA GLU A 233 -4.62 9.33 -18.79
C GLU A 233 -5.26 9.27 -17.39
N LEU A 234 -4.58 8.61 -16.45
CA LEU A 234 -5.03 8.55 -15.05
C LEU A 234 -5.10 9.94 -14.42
N GLN A 235 -4.09 10.80 -14.68
CA GLN A 235 -4.08 12.16 -14.16
C GLN A 235 -5.31 12.95 -14.63
N ARG A 236 -5.62 12.89 -15.92
CA ARG A 236 -6.80 13.62 -16.47
C ARG A 236 -8.11 13.06 -15.92
N ALA A 237 -8.23 11.74 -15.85
CA ALA A 237 -9.47 11.09 -15.46
C ALA A 237 -9.76 11.21 -13.95
N LEU A 238 -8.73 11.14 -13.10
CA LEU A 238 -8.84 11.15 -11.64
C LEU A 238 -8.50 12.52 -11.02
N GLY A 239 -8.01 13.46 -11.83
CA GLY A 239 -7.57 14.77 -11.34
C GLY A 239 -6.36 14.70 -10.41
N LEU A 240 -5.37 13.83 -10.73
CA LEU A 240 -4.16 13.71 -9.93
C LEU A 240 -3.33 15.00 -9.96
N ASP A 241 -2.68 15.31 -8.84
CA ASP A 241 -1.93 16.57 -8.67
C ASP A 241 -0.58 16.54 -9.42
N ALA A 242 0.08 15.39 -9.51
CA ALA A 242 1.34 15.22 -10.26
C ALA A 242 1.51 13.81 -10.82
N ILE A 243 2.37 13.70 -11.84
CA ILE A 243 2.83 12.42 -12.40
C ILE A 243 4.33 12.48 -12.67
N PHE A 244 5.03 11.38 -12.38
CA PHE A 244 6.42 11.11 -12.72
C PHE A 244 6.47 9.76 -13.42
N ALA A 245 6.83 9.74 -14.69
CA ALA A 245 6.89 8.51 -15.49
C ALA A 245 7.86 8.70 -16.67
N ASN A 246 8.24 7.61 -17.30
CA ASN A 246 9.15 7.64 -18.44
C ASN A 246 8.43 8.07 -19.72
N GLU A 247 9.12 8.74 -20.60
CA GLU A 247 8.57 9.17 -21.87
C GLU A 247 9.14 8.31 -23.01
N LEU A 248 8.25 7.73 -23.84
CA LEU A 248 8.65 7.02 -25.05
C LEU A 248 8.95 8.03 -26.16
N ALA A 249 10.12 7.93 -26.78
CA ALA A 249 10.48 8.76 -27.91
C ALA A 249 9.73 8.32 -29.18
N VAL A 250 9.10 9.29 -29.86
CA VAL A 250 8.27 9.08 -31.06
C VAL A 250 8.83 9.94 -32.21
N GLU A 251 8.97 9.37 -33.39
CA GLU A 251 9.34 10.07 -34.60
C GLU A 251 8.49 9.54 -35.78
N GLY A 252 7.91 10.46 -36.56
CA GLY A 252 7.09 10.10 -37.71
C GLY A 252 5.87 9.22 -37.40
N GLY A 253 5.35 9.26 -36.16
CA GLY A 253 4.22 8.42 -35.73
C GLY A 253 4.62 7.00 -35.33
N LEU A 254 5.92 6.72 -35.23
CA LEU A 254 6.46 5.43 -34.79
C LEU A 254 7.27 5.59 -33.51
N LEU A 255 7.30 4.55 -32.69
CA LEU A 255 8.18 4.44 -31.52
C LEU A 255 9.63 4.28 -32.01
N THR A 256 10.57 5.03 -31.42
CA THR A 256 11.99 4.99 -31.81
C THR A 256 12.79 3.90 -31.07
N GLY A 257 12.15 3.13 -30.20
CA GLY A 257 12.84 2.20 -29.32
C GLY A 257 13.66 2.86 -28.20
N LYS A 258 13.40 4.13 -27.88
CA LYS A 258 14.15 4.90 -26.88
C LYS A 258 13.24 5.55 -25.84
N VAL A 259 13.78 5.75 -24.65
CA VAL A 259 13.19 6.57 -23.59
C VAL A 259 13.79 7.97 -23.68
N SER A 260 12.95 9.00 -23.61
CA SER A 260 13.35 10.41 -23.55
C SER A 260 13.62 10.83 -22.11
N GLY A 261 14.70 11.57 -21.87
CA GLY A 261 15.01 12.12 -20.56
C GLY A 261 15.53 11.09 -19.53
N PRO A 262 15.57 11.47 -18.26
CA PRO A 262 16.01 10.60 -17.17
C PRO A 262 14.99 9.48 -16.91
N ILE A 263 15.48 8.30 -16.51
CA ILE A 263 14.62 7.16 -16.17
C ILE A 263 14.11 7.33 -14.76
N VAL A 264 12.81 7.13 -14.59
CA VAL A 264 12.15 7.06 -13.29
C VAL A 264 12.35 5.65 -12.74
N ASP A 265 13.40 5.48 -11.97
CA ASP A 265 13.75 4.26 -11.23
C ASP A 265 13.33 4.36 -9.76
N ALA A 266 13.74 3.39 -8.93
CA ALA A 266 13.44 3.36 -7.50
C ALA A 266 13.95 4.62 -6.73
N ALA A 267 15.08 5.20 -7.14
CA ALA A 267 15.61 6.41 -6.52
C ALA A 267 14.77 7.63 -6.94
N ALA A 268 14.48 7.75 -8.23
CA ALA A 268 13.66 8.84 -8.77
C ALA A 268 12.23 8.83 -8.19
N LYS A 269 11.63 7.65 -7.90
CA LYS A 269 10.33 7.56 -7.20
C LYS A 269 10.42 8.14 -5.78
N ALA A 270 11.47 7.81 -5.02
CA ALA A 270 11.69 8.36 -3.69
C ALA A 270 11.92 9.88 -3.72
N GLU A 271 12.73 10.37 -4.68
CA GLU A 271 12.96 11.80 -4.90
C GLU A 271 11.66 12.54 -5.25
N ALA A 272 10.82 11.95 -6.12
CA ALA A 272 9.52 12.52 -6.47
C ALA A 272 8.60 12.68 -5.25
N LEU A 273 8.54 11.68 -4.37
CA LEU A 273 7.76 11.76 -3.13
C LEU A 273 8.29 12.87 -2.23
N GLN A 274 9.61 12.92 -1.99
CA GLN A 274 10.22 13.95 -1.15
C GLN A 274 10.04 15.36 -1.71
N GLN A 275 10.18 15.51 -3.03
CA GLN A 275 9.93 16.77 -3.73
C GLN A 275 8.49 17.23 -3.51
N LEU A 276 7.51 16.37 -3.75
CA LEU A 276 6.08 16.71 -3.59
C LEU A 276 5.73 17.00 -2.13
N ALA A 277 6.25 16.22 -1.17
CA ALA A 277 6.04 16.47 0.25
C ALA A 277 6.56 17.85 0.66
N SER A 278 7.74 18.23 0.17
CA SER A 278 8.32 19.57 0.38
C SER A 278 7.50 20.66 -0.30
N GLU A 279 7.09 20.47 -1.56
CA GLU A 279 6.33 21.44 -2.34
C GLU A 279 4.95 21.73 -1.73
N TYR A 280 4.27 20.69 -1.26
CA TYR A 280 2.94 20.83 -0.65
C TYR A 280 2.99 21.08 0.86
N GLY A 281 4.18 21.08 1.48
CA GLY A 281 4.34 21.30 2.92
C GLY A 281 3.76 20.16 3.77
N VAL A 282 3.76 18.93 3.25
CA VAL A 282 3.23 17.75 3.94
C VAL A 282 4.34 17.10 4.76
N VAL A 283 4.06 16.83 6.04
CA VAL A 283 5.00 16.14 6.94
C VAL A 283 5.02 14.62 6.65
N ALA A 284 6.13 13.95 7.00
CA ALA A 284 6.30 12.52 6.75
C ALA A 284 5.18 11.64 7.35
N SER A 285 4.65 12.00 8.53
CA SER A 285 3.55 11.29 9.17
C SER A 285 2.20 11.38 8.42
N GLN A 286 2.08 12.31 7.47
CA GLN A 286 0.92 12.51 6.59
C GLN A 286 1.24 12.15 5.13
N THR A 287 2.34 11.43 4.90
CA THR A 287 2.75 10.96 3.57
C THR A 287 2.58 9.46 3.47
N VAL A 288 1.94 9.00 2.41
CA VAL A 288 1.68 7.59 2.14
C VAL A 288 2.26 7.22 0.78
N ALA A 289 3.02 6.15 0.73
CA ALA A 289 3.54 5.55 -0.50
C ALA A 289 2.92 4.17 -0.72
N VAL A 290 2.51 3.87 -1.94
CA VAL A 290 1.91 2.58 -2.33
C VAL A 290 2.59 2.05 -3.59
N GLY A 291 2.94 0.77 -3.58
CA GLY A 291 3.54 0.06 -4.71
C GLY A 291 3.51 -1.44 -4.48
N ASP A 292 3.70 -2.22 -5.53
CA ASP A 292 3.66 -3.69 -5.52
C ASP A 292 5.05 -4.35 -5.69
N GLY A 293 6.05 -3.57 -6.12
CA GLY A 293 7.35 -4.09 -6.52
C GLY A 293 8.53 -3.70 -5.63
N ALA A 294 9.65 -4.40 -5.80
CA ALA A 294 10.90 -4.07 -5.10
C ALA A 294 11.46 -2.68 -5.47
N ASN A 295 11.08 -2.16 -6.64
CA ASN A 295 11.40 -0.81 -7.11
C ASN A 295 10.66 0.30 -6.34
N ASP A 296 9.64 -0.06 -5.53
CA ASP A 296 8.88 0.90 -4.71
C ASP A 296 9.43 1.02 -3.28
N LEU A 297 10.24 0.05 -2.85
CA LEU A 297 10.73 -0.01 -1.46
C LEU A 297 11.51 1.24 -1.04
N LYS A 298 12.24 1.89 -1.96
CA LYS A 298 12.92 3.15 -1.64
C LYS A 298 11.92 4.29 -1.40
N MET A 299 10.89 4.39 -2.22
CA MET A 299 9.82 5.37 -2.05
C MET A 299 9.03 5.12 -0.76
N MET A 300 8.78 3.87 -0.42
CA MET A 300 8.06 3.48 0.80
C MET A 300 8.89 3.63 2.08
N GLY A 301 10.19 3.84 1.97
CA GLY A 301 11.13 3.95 3.09
C GLY A 301 11.57 5.37 3.46
N VAL A 302 11.03 6.40 2.81
CA VAL A 302 11.40 7.81 3.00
C VAL A 302 10.31 8.63 3.67
#